data_d58106dc2717525c1d7dd5bc03114c68
#
_entry.id   d58106dc2717525c1d7dd5bc03114c68
#
_cell.length_a   1.000
_cell.length_b   1.000
_cell.length_c   1.000
_cell.angle_alpha   90.00
_cell.angle_beta   90.00
_cell.angle_gamma   90.00
#
_symmetry.space_group_name_H-M   'P 1'
#
loop_
_entity.id
_entity.type
_entity.pdbx_description
1 polymer ?
#
loop_
_entity_poly.entity_id
_entity_poly.type
_entity_poly.pdbx_seq_one_letter_code
_entity_poly.pdbx_strand_id
1 'polypeptide(L)'
;MGNIPLWLCIPFAGLLLCIAIFPLVKGEWWDKNKGWAVLIWSLLFIIPFAVKYGAGETAETVLECIVNDYLSFIVLLFGLFCVSGNINLEGDFVGSPRMNTGLLAIGTLLSSCIGTTGASMLLVRPMIQMNSWRRNKSHIMVFFIFLISNMGGCLTPIGDPPLLMGFMRGVPFTWSLRLFPVLVFNMVILLTVFYFIDRRAYRRDIALGMRPDISRPTTTFKVNGLHNIIFMIMIVAGVVLSGVLPGMKAFQNADGSVISIPVFRSVRLAVPTLIEIIIILVAAFLSFKTTKSDVRTKNHFTWGAIEEVAVLFIGIFVTANSHKTAV
;
A
#
# COMPACT_ATOMS: atom_id res chain seq x y z
N MET A 1 5.05 -34.34 3.67
CA MET A 1 5.99 -33.37 3.05
C MET A 1 7.14 -33.13 4.01
N GLY A 2 8.41 -33.30 3.57
CA GLY A 2 9.57 -33.16 4.46
C GLY A 2 9.84 -31.70 4.82
N ASN A 3 10.41 -31.47 5.99
CA ASN A 3 10.78 -30.13 6.47
C ASN A 3 11.60 -29.38 5.42
N ILE A 4 11.13 -28.20 5.03
CA ILE A 4 11.91 -27.33 4.15
C ILE A 4 13.14 -26.86 4.91
N PRO A 5 14.33 -27.02 4.36
CA PRO A 5 15.55 -26.61 5.04
C PRO A 5 15.62 -25.09 5.16
N LEU A 6 16.00 -24.61 6.34
CA LEU A 6 16.10 -23.18 6.68
C LEU A 6 16.94 -22.35 5.70
N TRP A 7 17.91 -22.97 5.01
CA TRP A 7 18.74 -22.26 4.02
C TRP A 7 17.93 -21.77 2.80
N LEU A 8 16.76 -22.35 2.50
CA LEU A 8 15.85 -21.83 1.47
C LEU A 8 15.19 -20.49 1.85
N CYS A 9 15.30 -20.04 3.10
CA CYS A 9 14.88 -18.71 3.51
C CYS A 9 15.95 -17.63 3.20
N ILE A 10 17.19 -18.02 2.85
CA ILE A 10 18.28 -17.08 2.54
C ILE A 10 17.92 -16.15 1.37
N PRO A 11 17.34 -16.62 0.25
CA PRO A 11 16.96 -15.75 -0.84
C PRO A 11 15.94 -14.67 -0.43
N PHE A 12 14.97 -15.02 0.41
CA PHE A 12 14.00 -14.08 0.94
C PHE A 12 14.68 -13.00 1.81
N ALA A 13 15.49 -13.42 2.78
CA ALA A 13 16.22 -12.50 3.65
C ALA A 13 17.17 -11.60 2.84
N GLY A 14 17.89 -12.17 1.85
CA GLY A 14 18.78 -11.42 0.97
C GLY A 14 18.05 -10.38 0.13
N LEU A 15 16.89 -10.72 -0.43
CA LEU A 15 16.06 -9.76 -1.16
C LEU A 15 15.58 -8.62 -0.27
N LEU A 16 15.11 -8.92 0.96
CA LEU A 16 14.67 -7.89 1.91
C LEU A 16 15.83 -6.96 2.31
N LEU A 17 17.02 -7.50 2.51
CA LEU A 17 18.21 -6.68 2.79
C LEU A 17 18.58 -5.79 1.60
N CYS A 18 18.46 -6.30 0.37
CA CYS A 18 18.67 -5.49 -0.83
C CYS A 18 17.67 -4.33 -0.89
N ILE A 19 16.38 -4.58 -0.67
CA ILE A 19 15.32 -3.56 -0.65
C ILE A 19 15.56 -2.51 0.43
N ALA A 20 16.08 -2.91 1.59
CA ALA A 20 16.33 -2.00 2.70
C ALA A 20 17.60 -1.14 2.51
N ILE A 21 18.66 -1.70 1.93
CA ILE A 21 19.98 -1.07 1.91
C ILE A 21 20.26 -0.31 0.61
N PHE A 22 19.97 -0.92 -0.56
CA PHE A 22 20.40 -0.34 -1.84
C PHE A 22 19.74 1.02 -2.17
N PRO A 23 18.44 1.28 -1.89
CA PRO A 23 17.86 2.60 -2.09
C PRO A 23 18.57 3.70 -1.31
N LEU A 24 19.11 3.38 -0.12
CA LEU A 24 19.81 4.34 0.74
C LEU A 24 21.26 4.58 0.31
N VAL A 25 21.95 3.53 -0.18
CA VAL A 25 23.38 3.59 -0.47
C VAL A 25 23.67 3.93 -1.94
N LYS A 26 22.85 3.41 -2.88
CA LYS A 26 22.99 3.55 -4.33
C LYS A 26 21.63 3.65 -5.01
N GLY A 27 20.83 4.67 -4.66
CA GLY A 27 19.45 4.82 -5.12
C GLY A 27 19.29 4.78 -6.65
N GLU A 28 20.08 5.57 -7.39
CA GLU A 28 20.02 5.60 -8.87
C GLU A 28 20.35 4.25 -9.54
N TRP A 29 21.28 3.50 -8.96
CA TRP A 29 21.60 2.15 -9.42
C TRP A 29 20.46 1.19 -9.13
N TRP A 30 19.86 1.29 -7.94
CA TRP A 30 18.75 0.47 -7.52
C TRP A 30 17.53 0.68 -8.42
N ASP A 31 17.17 1.92 -8.71
CA ASP A 31 16.03 2.24 -9.57
C ASP A 31 16.12 1.59 -10.96
N LYS A 32 17.34 1.47 -11.49
CA LYS A 32 17.60 0.83 -12.79
C LYS A 32 17.69 -0.69 -12.73
N ASN A 33 18.14 -1.25 -11.60
CA ASN A 33 18.54 -2.66 -11.50
C ASN A 33 17.68 -3.49 -10.54
N LYS A 34 16.68 -2.91 -9.88
CA LYS A 34 15.80 -3.64 -8.93
C LYS A 34 15.17 -4.89 -9.53
N GLY A 35 14.76 -4.85 -10.80
CA GLY A 35 14.22 -6.02 -11.50
C GLY A 35 15.22 -7.16 -11.62
N TRP A 36 16.49 -6.86 -11.88
CA TRP A 36 17.56 -7.88 -11.90
C TRP A 36 17.82 -8.47 -10.53
N ALA A 37 17.82 -7.64 -9.48
CA ALA A 37 17.95 -8.12 -8.11
C ALA A 37 16.81 -9.09 -7.74
N VAL A 38 15.56 -8.73 -8.06
CA VAL A 38 14.41 -9.60 -7.86
C VAL A 38 14.55 -10.91 -8.63
N LEU A 39 14.95 -10.85 -9.89
CA LEU A 39 15.12 -12.03 -10.74
C LEU A 39 16.20 -12.98 -10.16
N ILE A 40 17.37 -12.43 -9.77
CA ILE A 40 18.46 -13.22 -9.22
C ILE A 40 18.02 -13.94 -7.93
N TRP A 41 17.44 -13.22 -6.97
CA TRP A 41 16.98 -13.81 -5.72
C TRP A 41 15.85 -14.82 -5.91
N SER A 42 14.93 -14.56 -6.85
CA SER A 42 13.89 -15.54 -7.22
C SER A 42 14.48 -16.80 -7.84
N LEU A 43 15.46 -16.70 -8.72
CA LEU A 43 16.13 -17.86 -9.30
C LEU A 43 16.94 -18.64 -8.26
N LEU A 44 17.60 -17.93 -7.32
CA LEU A 44 18.28 -18.56 -6.19
C LEU A 44 17.35 -19.35 -5.26
N PHE A 45 16.06 -19.05 -5.26
CA PHE A 45 15.05 -19.85 -4.60
C PHE A 45 14.52 -20.97 -5.51
N ILE A 46 14.10 -20.63 -6.73
CA ILE A 46 13.41 -21.56 -7.66
C ILE A 46 14.32 -22.73 -8.07
N ILE A 47 15.59 -22.48 -8.39
CA ILE A 47 16.48 -23.52 -8.91
C ILE A 47 16.76 -24.60 -7.86
N PRO A 48 17.20 -24.29 -6.63
CA PRO A 48 17.40 -25.30 -5.60
C PRO A 48 16.11 -26.03 -5.20
N PHE A 49 14.98 -25.30 -5.22
CA PHE A 49 13.68 -25.88 -4.94
C PHE A 49 13.30 -26.90 -6.01
N ALA A 50 13.51 -26.59 -7.30
CA ALA A 50 13.25 -27.47 -8.42
C ALA A 50 14.14 -28.72 -8.43
N VAL A 51 15.41 -28.58 -8.04
CA VAL A 51 16.35 -29.71 -7.91
C VAL A 51 15.90 -30.67 -6.81
N LYS A 52 15.36 -30.11 -5.70
CA LYS A 52 15.00 -30.93 -4.54
C LYS A 52 13.61 -31.57 -4.67
N TYR A 53 12.61 -30.84 -5.18
CA TYR A 53 11.21 -31.27 -5.20
C TYR A 53 10.70 -31.58 -6.60
N GLY A 54 11.47 -31.30 -7.65
CA GLY A 54 11.09 -31.51 -9.04
C GLY A 54 10.48 -30.27 -9.70
N ALA A 55 10.66 -30.16 -11.02
CA ALA A 55 10.21 -28.99 -11.80
C ALA A 55 8.67 -28.83 -11.79
N GLY A 56 7.93 -29.94 -11.77
CA GLY A 56 6.46 -29.92 -11.77
C GLY A 56 5.88 -29.31 -10.49
N GLU A 57 6.35 -29.75 -9.32
CA GLU A 57 5.92 -29.21 -8.02
C GLU A 57 6.37 -27.76 -7.83
N THR A 58 7.55 -27.42 -8.33
CA THR A 58 8.04 -26.05 -8.30
C THR A 58 7.17 -25.10 -9.12
N ALA A 59 6.81 -25.49 -10.35
CA ALA A 59 5.92 -24.71 -11.20
C ALA A 59 4.53 -24.54 -10.55
N GLU A 60 4.01 -25.58 -9.94
CA GLU A 60 2.75 -25.56 -9.23
C GLU A 60 2.79 -24.60 -8.01
N THR A 61 3.82 -24.70 -7.18
CA THR A 61 4.03 -23.84 -6.02
C THR A 61 4.19 -22.36 -6.39
N VAL A 62 4.98 -22.07 -7.43
CA VAL A 62 5.17 -20.69 -7.91
C VAL A 62 3.89 -20.13 -8.53
N LEU A 63 3.17 -20.92 -9.35
CA LEU A 63 1.90 -20.51 -9.94
C LEU A 63 0.81 -20.29 -8.88
N GLU A 64 0.75 -21.16 -7.88
CA GLU A 64 -0.17 -20.99 -6.75
C GLU A 64 0.07 -19.66 -6.03
N CYS A 65 1.32 -19.34 -5.76
CA CYS A 65 1.70 -18.07 -5.15
C CYS A 65 1.32 -16.86 -6.03
N ILE A 66 1.58 -16.95 -7.34
CA ILE A 66 1.25 -15.87 -8.27
C ILE A 66 -0.27 -15.67 -8.36
N VAL A 67 -1.03 -16.76 -8.48
CA VAL A 67 -2.48 -16.69 -8.73
C VAL A 67 -3.26 -16.35 -7.46
N ASN A 68 -2.91 -16.97 -6.32
CA ASN A 68 -3.71 -16.84 -5.11
C ASN A 68 -3.22 -15.73 -4.16
N ASP A 69 -1.90 -15.42 -4.14
CA ASP A 69 -1.37 -14.40 -3.24
C ASP A 69 -1.04 -13.10 -4.00
N TYR A 70 -0.16 -13.17 -5.02
CA TYR A 70 0.35 -11.96 -5.68
C TYR A 70 -0.70 -11.24 -6.53
N LEU A 71 -1.53 -11.96 -7.28
CA LEU A 71 -2.51 -11.35 -8.20
C LEU A 71 -3.54 -10.49 -7.47
N SER A 72 -4.16 -11.02 -6.41
CA SER A 72 -5.13 -10.25 -5.60
C SER A 72 -4.46 -9.06 -4.95
N PHE A 73 -3.26 -9.23 -4.42
CA PHE A 73 -2.48 -8.18 -3.79
C PHE A 73 -2.18 -7.03 -4.75
N ILE A 74 -1.63 -7.33 -5.93
CA ILE A 74 -1.22 -6.27 -6.87
C ILE A 74 -2.43 -5.58 -7.51
N VAL A 75 -3.51 -6.31 -7.78
CA VAL A 75 -4.75 -5.73 -8.31
C VAL A 75 -5.38 -4.78 -7.29
N LEU A 76 -5.38 -5.13 -6.00
CA LEU A 76 -5.87 -4.24 -4.96
C LEU A 76 -5.05 -2.95 -4.88
N LEU A 77 -3.73 -3.07 -4.81
CA LEU A 77 -2.85 -1.89 -4.75
C LEU A 77 -2.98 -1.03 -6.02
N PHE A 78 -3.07 -1.66 -7.19
CA PHE A 78 -3.34 -0.97 -8.45
C PHE A 78 -4.67 -0.21 -8.42
N GLY A 79 -5.74 -0.84 -7.97
CA GLY A 79 -7.06 -0.21 -7.85
C GLY A 79 -7.06 0.99 -6.91
N LEU A 80 -6.51 0.82 -5.71
CA LEU A 80 -6.38 1.90 -4.74
C LEU A 80 -5.51 3.05 -5.26
N PHE A 81 -4.40 2.73 -5.91
CA PHE A 81 -3.50 3.70 -6.52
C PHE A 81 -4.19 4.51 -7.63
N CYS A 82 -4.92 3.83 -8.52
CA CYS A 82 -5.68 4.47 -9.59
C CYS A 82 -6.75 5.42 -9.04
N VAL A 83 -7.54 4.95 -8.08
CA VAL A 83 -8.67 5.72 -7.52
C VAL A 83 -8.18 6.89 -6.67
N SER A 84 -7.17 6.68 -5.82
CA SER A 84 -6.59 7.75 -4.98
C SER A 84 -5.87 8.81 -5.82
N GLY A 85 -5.17 8.42 -6.89
CA GLY A 85 -4.53 9.33 -7.82
C GLY A 85 -5.49 10.25 -8.58
N ASN A 86 -6.77 9.89 -8.63
CA ASN A 86 -7.85 10.66 -9.23
C ASN A 86 -8.57 11.61 -8.22
N ILE A 87 -8.08 11.73 -6.99
CA ILE A 87 -8.54 12.71 -6.00
C ILE A 87 -7.43 13.72 -5.78
N ASN A 88 -7.74 15.00 -5.86
CA ASN A 88 -6.78 16.08 -5.62
C ASN A 88 -7.35 17.11 -4.63
N LEU A 89 -6.52 17.52 -3.69
CA LEU A 89 -6.82 18.57 -2.72
C LEU A 89 -6.16 19.87 -3.16
N GLU A 90 -6.97 20.87 -3.45
CA GLU A 90 -6.54 22.23 -3.79
C GLU A 90 -6.96 23.21 -2.71
N GLY A 91 -6.06 24.10 -2.31
CA GLY A 91 -6.32 25.18 -1.37
C GLY A 91 -5.04 25.91 -0.99
N ASP A 92 -5.13 27.23 -0.85
CA ASP A 92 -4.01 28.05 -0.42
C ASP A 92 -3.93 28.04 1.12
N PHE A 93 -3.52 26.90 1.67
CA PHE A 93 -3.30 26.79 3.11
C PHE A 93 -1.92 27.27 3.47
N VAL A 94 -1.85 28.07 4.53
CA VAL A 94 -0.58 28.43 5.16
C VAL A 94 -0.22 27.37 6.18
N GLY A 95 0.95 26.75 6.01
CA GLY A 95 1.48 25.78 6.96
C GLY A 95 1.77 26.43 8.31
N SER A 96 0.95 26.10 9.28
CA SER A 96 1.14 26.46 10.69
C SER A 96 1.21 25.17 11.52
N PRO A 97 1.78 25.21 12.74
CA PRO A 97 1.89 24.01 13.58
C PRO A 97 0.55 23.32 13.85
N ARG A 98 -0.53 24.08 14.01
CA ARG A 98 -1.87 23.53 14.22
C ARG A 98 -2.42 22.88 12.95
N MET A 99 -2.24 23.54 11.79
CA MET A 99 -2.71 23.04 10.52
C MET A 99 -1.96 21.76 10.12
N ASN A 100 -0.63 21.78 10.24
CA ASN A 100 0.20 20.61 9.96
C ASN A 100 -0.17 19.41 10.86
N THR A 101 -0.36 19.65 12.17
CA THR A 101 -0.77 18.60 13.12
C THR A 101 -2.16 18.05 12.78
N GLY A 102 -3.11 18.91 12.44
CA GLY A 102 -4.46 18.50 12.04
C GLY A 102 -4.45 17.68 10.75
N LEU A 103 -3.68 18.09 9.75
CA LEU A 103 -3.56 17.37 8.49
C LEU A 103 -2.88 15.99 8.68
N LEU A 104 -1.86 15.90 9.53
CA LEU A 104 -1.23 14.62 9.89
C LEU A 104 -2.22 13.70 10.62
N ALA A 105 -3.02 14.24 11.56
CA ALA A 105 -4.03 13.45 12.28
C ALA A 105 -5.11 12.90 11.34
N ILE A 106 -5.67 13.75 10.48
CA ILE A 106 -6.68 13.33 9.49
C ILE A 106 -6.09 12.33 8.51
N GLY A 107 -4.88 12.59 8.01
CA GLY A 107 -4.18 11.70 7.08
C GLY A 107 -3.88 10.33 7.67
N THR A 108 -3.53 10.26 8.95
CA THR A 108 -3.30 8.98 9.66
C THR A 108 -4.56 8.13 9.68
N LEU A 109 -5.71 8.72 10.01
CA LEU A 109 -6.99 8.00 10.01
C LEU A 109 -7.41 7.61 8.58
N LEU A 110 -7.20 8.51 7.63
CA LEU A 110 -7.53 8.26 6.23
C LEU A 110 -6.71 7.11 5.63
N SER A 111 -5.45 6.95 6.04
CA SER A 111 -4.59 5.86 5.58
C SER A 111 -5.15 4.47 5.86
N SER A 112 -5.86 4.30 6.96
CA SER A 112 -6.55 3.04 7.25
C SER A 112 -7.71 2.73 6.30
N CYS A 113 -8.28 3.76 5.67
CA CYS A 113 -9.44 3.61 4.76
C CYS A 113 -9.03 3.43 3.30
N ILE A 114 -8.01 4.19 2.86
CA ILE A 114 -7.63 4.28 1.45
C ILE A 114 -6.23 3.72 1.16
N GLY A 115 -5.63 3.10 2.16
CA GLY A 115 -4.26 2.61 2.12
C GLY A 115 -3.23 3.73 2.35
N THR A 116 -2.07 3.34 2.88
CA THR A 116 -0.97 4.28 3.15
C THR A 116 -0.46 4.97 1.88
N THR A 117 -0.37 4.24 0.78
CA THR A 117 0.04 4.80 -0.53
C THR A 117 -0.97 5.83 -1.03
N GLY A 118 -2.27 5.52 -0.97
CA GLY A 118 -3.34 6.43 -1.40
C GLY A 118 -3.38 7.71 -0.59
N ALA A 119 -3.34 7.61 0.74
CA ALA A 119 -3.32 8.75 1.63
C ALA A 119 -2.05 9.60 1.45
N SER A 120 -0.91 8.96 1.26
CA SER A 120 0.35 9.66 1.00
C SER A 120 0.31 10.44 -0.31
N MET A 121 -0.18 9.85 -1.41
CA MET A 121 -0.34 10.57 -2.68
C MET A 121 -1.25 11.78 -2.56
N LEU A 122 -2.36 11.63 -1.84
CA LEU A 122 -3.34 12.69 -1.66
C LEU A 122 -2.79 13.87 -0.86
N LEU A 123 -2.01 13.61 0.19
CA LEU A 123 -1.67 14.60 1.22
C LEU A 123 -0.24 15.15 1.14
N VAL A 124 0.70 14.45 0.49
CA VAL A 124 2.11 14.87 0.48
C VAL A 124 2.30 16.23 -0.19
N ARG A 125 1.57 16.51 -1.26
CA ARG A 125 1.68 17.77 -2.01
C ARG A 125 1.07 18.95 -1.29
N PRO A 126 -0.20 18.90 -0.84
CA PRO A 126 -0.71 19.95 0.04
C PRO A 126 0.23 20.23 1.20
N MET A 127 0.80 19.19 1.83
CA MET A 127 1.75 19.33 2.93
C MET A 127 3.04 20.07 2.51
N ILE A 128 3.60 19.77 1.35
CA ILE A 128 4.79 20.42 0.81
C ILE A 128 4.48 21.88 0.42
N GLN A 129 3.35 22.10 -0.29
CA GLN A 129 2.97 23.42 -0.81
C GLN A 129 2.68 24.41 0.31
N MET A 130 1.87 24.02 1.31
CA MET A 130 1.51 24.88 2.43
C MET A 130 2.73 25.28 3.30
N ASN A 131 3.80 24.47 3.27
CA ASN A 131 5.04 24.73 3.99
C ASN A 131 6.20 25.19 3.06
N SER A 132 5.92 25.56 1.82
CA SER A 132 6.97 25.97 0.84
C SER A 132 7.77 27.17 1.31
N TRP A 133 7.13 28.12 1.99
CA TRP A 133 7.73 29.33 2.55
C TRP A 133 8.69 29.08 3.71
N ARG A 134 8.64 27.90 4.36
CA ARG A 134 9.45 27.56 5.53
C ARG A 134 10.82 27.03 5.14
N ARG A 135 11.85 27.44 5.88
CA ARG A 135 13.21 26.92 5.74
C ARG A 135 13.37 25.59 6.50
N ASN A 136 12.86 25.52 7.73
CA ASN A 136 12.97 24.36 8.62
C ASN A 136 11.74 23.47 8.50
N LYS A 137 11.68 22.61 7.47
CA LYS A 137 10.51 21.77 7.15
C LYS A 137 10.76 20.27 7.06
N SER A 138 12.01 19.80 7.16
CA SER A 138 12.35 18.38 6.99
C SER A 138 11.62 17.46 7.98
N HIS A 139 11.45 17.92 9.24
CA HIS A 139 10.71 17.17 10.25
C HIS A 139 9.25 16.90 9.87
N ILE A 140 8.62 17.78 9.08
CA ILE A 140 7.24 17.60 8.62
C ILE A 140 7.14 16.33 7.76
N MET A 141 8.10 16.12 6.84
CA MET A 141 8.13 14.92 6.00
C MET A 141 8.45 13.66 6.80
N VAL A 142 9.34 13.75 7.79
CA VAL A 142 9.64 12.61 8.66
C VAL A 142 8.40 12.15 9.42
N PHE A 143 7.66 13.06 10.04
CA PHE A 143 6.42 12.72 10.75
C PHE A 143 5.29 12.31 9.79
N PHE A 144 5.25 12.86 8.58
CA PHE A 144 4.33 12.42 7.53
C PHE A 144 4.53 10.94 7.22
N ILE A 145 5.79 10.52 7.04
CA ILE A 145 6.13 9.12 6.77
C ILE A 145 5.72 8.23 7.96
N PHE A 146 6.07 8.60 9.18
CA PHE A 146 5.73 7.80 10.36
C PHE A 146 4.22 7.67 10.58
N LEU A 147 3.47 8.76 10.43
CA LEU A 147 2.06 8.82 10.73
C LEU A 147 1.20 8.30 9.56
N ILE A 148 1.34 8.90 8.38
CA ILE A 148 0.45 8.63 7.24
C ILE A 148 0.94 7.44 6.42
N SER A 149 2.24 7.43 6.06
CA SER A 149 2.76 6.40 5.14
C SER A 149 3.05 5.07 5.82
N ASN A 150 3.03 5.01 7.16
CA ASN A 150 3.33 3.79 7.92
C ASN A 150 2.21 3.48 8.93
N MET A 151 2.21 4.13 10.09
CA MET A 151 1.35 3.77 11.21
C MET A 151 -0.15 3.85 10.88
N GLY A 152 -0.54 4.81 10.04
CA GLY A 152 -1.94 5.03 9.67
C GLY A 152 -2.62 3.83 8.98
N GLY A 153 -1.84 2.91 8.38
CA GLY A 153 -2.39 1.74 7.68
C GLY A 153 -2.84 0.59 8.58
N CYS A 154 -2.61 0.64 9.89
CA CYS A 154 -2.70 -0.53 10.76
C CYS A 154 -4.14 -1.01 11.09
N LEU A 155 -5.19 -0.25 10.79
CA LEU A 155 -6.56 -0.59 11.23
C LEU A 155 -7.33 -1.49 10.25
N THR A 156 -6.91 -1.58 9.01
CA THR A 156 -7.60 -2.43 8.02
C THR A 156 -6.61 -3.20 7.16
N PRO A 157 -7.00 -4.36 6.64
CA PRO A 157 -6.17 -5.11 5.69
C PRO A 157 -5.80 -4.33 4.42
N ILE A 158 -6.62 -3.35 4.04
CA ILE A 158 -6.39 -2.48 2.87
C ILE A 158 -5.31 -1.43 3.17
N GLY A 159 -5.14 -1.10 4.44
CA GLY A 159 -4.21 -0.07 4.90
C GLY A 159 -2.75 -0.43 4.69
N ASP A 160 -2.40 -1.69 4.91
CA ASP A 160 -1.00 -2.13 4.92
C ASP A 160 -0.85 -3.55 4.34
N PRO A 161 0.14 -3.77 3.41
CA PRO A 161 0.38 -5.06 2.76
C PRO A 161 0.47 -6.28 3.69
N PRO A 162 1.20 -6.26 4.82
CA PRO A 162 1.25 -7.40 5.72
C PRO A 162 -0.12 -7.79 6.33
N LEU A 163 -0.98 -6.80 6.60
CA LEU A 163 -2.32 -7.06 7.11
C LEU A 163 -3.22 -7.68 6.04
N LEU A 164 -3.07 -7.25 4.79
CA LEU A 164 -3.77 -7.87 3.66
C LEU A 164 -3.37 -9.33 3.50
N MET A 165 -2.08 -9.65 3.59
CA MET A 165 -1.61 -11.04 3.54
C MET A 165 -2.19 -11.89 4.68
N GLY A 166 -2.32 -11.33 5.87
CA GLY A 166 -3.00 -11.97 7.00
C GLY A 166 -4.48 -12.25 6.71
N PHE A 167 -5.18 -11.27 6.13
CA PHE A 167 -6.58 -11.41 5.72
C PHE A 167 -6.76 -12.52 4.66
N MET A 168 -5.92 -12.53 3.62
CA MET A 168 -5.96 -13.57 2.57
C MET A 168 -5.70 -14.98 3.13
N ARG A 169 -5.05 -15.09 4.29
CA ARG A 169 -4.80 -16.34 5.00
C ARG A 169 -5.82 -16.65 6.10
N GLY A 170 -6.98 -16.01 6.07
CA GLY A 170 -8.12 -16.30 6.94
C GLY A 170 -8.20 -15.49 8.23
N VAL A 171 -7.34 -14.48 8.42
CA VAL A 171 -7.53 -13.54 9.54
C VAL A 171 -8.76 -12.66 9.24
N PRO A 172 -9.73 -12.54 10.15
CA PRO A 172 -10.92 -11.73 9.90
C PRO A 172 -10.58 -10.28 9.60
N PHE A 173 -11.30 -9.65 8.65
CA PHE A 173 -11.11 -8.24 8.26
C PHE A 173 -11.11 -7.29 9.46
N THR A 174 -12.01 -7.53 10.41
CA THR A 174 -12.19 -6.70 11.60
C THR A 174 -11.15 -6.95 12.69
N TRP A 175 -10.27 -7.94 12.54
CA TRP A 175 -9.27 -8.26 13.57
C TRP A 175 -8.33 -7.09 13.83
N SER A 176 -7.88 -6.41 12.79
CA SER A 176 -6.97 -5.27 12.87
C SER A 176 -7.59 -4.04 13.57
N LEU A 177 -8.92 -3.93 13.61
CA LEU A 177 -9.59 -2.86 14.38
C LEU A 177 -9.27 -2.91 15.87
N ARG A 178 -8.85 -4.06 16.40
CA ARG A 178 -8.38 -4.21 17.79
C ARG A 178 -7.12 -3.37 18.06
N LEU A 179 -6.39 -2.98 17.03
CA LEU A 179 -5.22 -2.10 17.14
C LEU A 179 -5.59 -0.62 17.30
N PHE A 180 -6.88 -0.27 17.24
CA PHE A 180 -7.33 1.13 17.38
C PHE A 180 -6.81 1.83 18.65
N PRO A 181 -6.86 1.25 19.87
CA PRO A 181 -6.30 1.90 21.05
C PRO A 181 -4.79 2.14 20.94
N VAL A 182 -4.06 1.19 20.32
CA VAL A 182 -2.60 1.30 20.09
C VAL A 182 -2.31 2.41 19.11
N LEU A 183 -3.08 2.49 18.00
CA LEU A 183 -2.96 3.58 17.02
C LEU A 183 -3.19 4.94 17.68
N VAL A 184 -4.28 5.09 18.44
CA VAL A 184 -4.62 6.36 19.12
C VAL A 184 -3.53 6.77 20.08
N PHE A 185 -3.04 5.85 20.90
CA PHE A 185 -1.97 6.11 21.86
C PHE A 185 -0.70 6.61 21.16
N ASN A 186 -0.22 5.90 20.14
CA ASN A 186 0.96 6.31 19.38
C ASN A 186 0.73 7.62 18.62
N MET A 187 -0.45 7.79 18.02
CA MET A 187 -0.81 9.01 17.29
C MET A 187 -0.78 10.23 18.22
N VAL A 188 -1.32 10.13 19.42
CA VAL A 188 -1.30 11.23 20.42
C VAL A 188 0.13 11.59 20.78
N ILE A 189 0.99 10.60 21.06
CA ILE A 189 2.40 10.85 21.39
C ILE A 189 3.11 11.54 20.22
N LEU A 190 3.05 10.95 19.03
CA LEU A 190 3.77 11.46 17.85
C LEU A 190 3.27 12.84 17.43
N LEU A 191 1.96 13.10 17.44
CA LEU A 191 1.41 14.42 17.11
C LEU A 191 1.78 15.45 18.16
N THR A 192 1.85 15.08 19.44
CA THR A 192 2.28 15.97 20.51
C THR A 192 3.76 16.36 20.33
N VAL A 193 4.63 15.37 20.12
CA VAL A 193 6.06 15.61 19.86
C VAL A 193 6.24 16.47 18.61
N PHE A 194 5.53 16.11 17.52
CA PHE A 194 5.52 16.87 16.28
C PHE A 194 5.13 18.34 16.50
N TYR A 195 4.02 18.58 17.21
CA TYR A 195 3.52 19.93 17.45
C TYR A 195 4.56 20.82 18.14
N PHE A 196 5.26 20.32 19.16
CA PHE A 196 6.29 21.09 19.84
C PHE A 196 7.52 21.33 18.96
N ILE A 197 7.97 20.34 18.21
CA ILE A 197 9.08 20.48 17.25
C ILE A 197 8.71 21.49 16.17
N ASP A 198 7.53 21.36 15.55
CA ASP A 198 7.07 22.22 14.49
C ASP A 198 6.83 23.66 14.97
N ARG A 199 6.28 23.83 16.18
CA ARG A 199 6.12 25.16 16.80
C ARG A 199 7.46 25.86 17.03
N ARG A 200 8.48 25.10 17.45
CA ARG A 200 9.83 25.66 17.62
C ARG A 200 10.45 26.05 16.28
N ALA A 201 10.34 25.20 15.28
CA ALA A 201 10.83 25.47 13.92
C ALA A 201 10.08 26.65 13.28
N TYR A 202 8.76 26.72 13.42
CA TYR A 202 7.92 27.84 12.95
C TYR A 202 8.36 29.20 13.56
N ARG A 203 8.58 29.25 14.89
CA ARG A 203 9.05 30.48 15.55
C ARG A 203 10.41 30.90 15.05
N ARG A 204 11.33 29.97 14.75
CA ARG A 204 12.65 30.26 14.18
C ARG A 204 12.52 30.84 12.77
N ASP A 205 11.64 30.27 11.93
CA ASP A 205 11.41 30.76 10.57
C ASP A 205 10.86 32.19 10.59
N ILE A 206 9.89 32.50 11.47
CA ILE A 206 9.36 33.87 11.66
C ILE A 206 10.45 34.83 12.15
N ALA A 207 11.30 34.41 13.10
CA ALA A 207 12.40 35.24 13.61
C ALA A 207 13.45 35.55 12.53
N LEU A 208 13.59 34.67 11.52
CA LEU A 208 14.43 34.89 10.35
C LEU A 208 13.78 35.79 9.28
N GLY A 209 12.60 36.36 9.56
CA GLY A 209 11.86 37.21 8.63
C GLY A 209 11.10 36.48 7.55
N MET A 210 11.06 35.14 7.59
CA MET A 210 10.29 34.37 6.65
C MET A 210 8.79 34.51 6.92
N ARG A 211 8.03 34.84 5.89
CA ARG A 211 6.57 34.99 5.97
C ARG A 211 5.89 34.21 4.85
N PRO A 212 4.69 33.66 5.12
CA PRO A 212 3.89 33.10 4.05
C PRO A 212 3.52 34.18 3.04
N ASP A 213 3.55 33.85 1.78
CA ASP A 213 3.07 34.72 0.71
C ASP A 213 1.54 34.77 0.76
N ILE A 214 1.00 35.80 1.42
CA ILE A 214 -0.45 36.04 1.58
C ILE A 214 -1.00 36.83 0.37
N SER A 215 -0.16 37.21 -0.59
CA SER A 215 -0.55 38.02 -1.75
C SER A 215 -1.43 37.26 -2.76
N ARG A 216 -1.58 35.95 -2.62
CA ARG A 216 -2.49 35.15 -3.43
C ARG A 216 -3.89 35.17 -2.81
N PRO A 217 -4.94 35.36 -3.63
CA PRO A 217 -6.30 35.25 -3.14
C PRO A 217 -6.52 33.86 -2.54
N THR A 218 -7.04 33.82 -1.31
CA THR A 218 -7.40 32.57 -0.64
C THR A 218 -8.39 31.80 -1.50
N THR A 219 -7.88 30.80 -2.22
CA THR A 219 -8.75 29.86 -2.94
C THR A 219 -9.45 28.99 -1.90
N THR A 220 -10.77 28.93 -2.01
CA THR A 220 -11.60 28.05 -1.19
C THR A 220 -11.10 26.61 -1.32
N PHE A 221 -11.04 25.88 -0.20
CA PHE A 221 -10.74 24.48 -0.19
C PHE A 221 -11.59 23.71 -1.21
N LYS A 222 -10.97 23.09 -2.17
CA LYS A 222 -11.63 22.29 -3.21
C LYS A 222 -11.06 20.89 -3.22
N VAL A 223 -11.95 19.91 -3.14
CA VAL A 223 -11.62 18.52 -3.39
C VAL A 223 -12.08 18.17 -4.80
N ASN A 224 -11.12 18.01 -5.70
CA ASN A 224 -11.42 17.59 -7.07
C ASN A 224 -11.45 16.06 -7.12
N GLY A 225 -12.40 15.49 -7.86
CA GLY A 225 -12.53 14.05 -7.99
C GLY A 225 -13.22 13.36 -6.80
N LEU A 226 -14.04 14.07 -6.02
CA LEU A 226 -14.73 13.53 -4.83
C LEU A 226 -15.57 12.28 -5.13
N HIS A 227 -16.12 12.15 -6.35
CA HIS A 227 -16.86 10.97 -6.79
C HIS A 227 -16.03 9.68 -6.75
N ASN A 228 -14.71 9.78 -6.77
CA ASN A 228 -13.81 8.62 -6.64
C ASN A 228 -13.89 7.94 -5.26
N ILE A 229 -14.44 8.60 -4.24
CA ILE A 229 -14.75 7.97 -2.95
C ILE A 229 -15.73 6.80 -3.14
N ILE A 230 -16.66 6.90 -4.08
CA ILE A 230 -17.60 5.81 -4.40
C ILE A 230 -16.84 4.59 -4.92
N PHE A 231 -15.87 4.80 -5.82
CA PHE A 231 -15.05 3.71 -6.35
C PHE A 231 -14.12 3.12 -5.28
N MET A 232 -13.68 3.93 -4.35
CA MET A 232 -12.91 3.47 -3.19
C MET A 232 -13.74 2.57 -2.28
N ILE A 233 -14.98 2.98 -1.98
CA ILE A 233 -15.93 2.15 -1.22
C ILE A 233 -16.21 0.85 -1.98
N MET A 234 -16.32 0.91 -3.31
CA MET A 234 -16.53 -0.28 -4.14
C MET A 234 -15.36 -1.26 -4.05
N ILE A 235 -14.11 -0.77 -4.03
CA ILE A 235 -12.90 -1.61 -3.81
C ILE A 235 -12.96 -2.25 -2.42
N VAL A 236 -13.21 -1.47 -1.37
CA VAL A 236 -13.34 -1.98 0.01
C VAL A 236 -14.42 -3.06 0.10
N ALA A 237 -15.58 -2.81 -0.50
CA ALA A 237 -16.68 -3.78 -0.54
C ALA A 237 -16.27 -5.06 -1.28
N GLY A 238 -15.53 -4.96 -2.39
CA GLY A 238 -15.00 -6.13 -3.12
C GLY A 238 -14.10 -6.99 -2.26
N VAL A 239 -13.16 -6.36 -1.52
CA VAL A 239 -12.27 -7.08 -0.59
C VAL A 239 -13.04 -7.73 0.56
N VAL A 240 -14.00 -7.03 1.17
CA VAL A 240 -14.82 -7.61 2.24
C VAL A 240 -15.66 -8.78 1.71
N LEU A 241 -16.24 -8.63 0.52
CA LEU A 241 -17.01 -9.70 -0.13
C LEU A 241 -16.17 -10.95 -0.37
N SER A 242 -14.92 -10.81 -0.84
CA SER A 242 -14.05 -11.97 -1.09
C SER A 242 -13.76 -12.77 0.19
N GLY A 243 -13.77 -12.12 1.36
CA GLY A 243 -13.64 -12.79 2.65
C GLY A 243 -14.93 -13.41 3.20
N VAL A 244 -16.10 -12.89 2.80
CA VAL A 244 -17.41 -13.35 3.31
C VAL A 244 -18.02 -14.44 2.40
N LEU A 245 -17.91 -14.29 1.09
CA LEU A 245 -18.51 -15.19 0.10
C LEU A 245 -18.11 -16.66 0.27
N PRO A 246 -16.86 -17.02 0.63
CA PRO A 246 -16.47 -18.42 0.88
C PRO A 246 -17.31 -19.12 1.95
N GLY A 247 -17.85 -18.37 2.92
CA GLY A 247 -18.74 -18.89 3.96
C GLY A 247 -20.19 -19.13 3.53
N MET A 248 -20.57 -18.63 2.36
CA MET A 248 -21.95 -18.75 1.86
C MET A 248 -22.14 -20.07 1.06
N LYS A 249 -23.21 -20.79 1.33
CA LYS A 249 -23.54 -22.05 0.62
C LYS A 249 -23.61 -21.92 -0.91
N ALA A 250 -23.97 -20.73 -1.42
CA ALA A 250 -24.04 -20.45 -2.86
C ALA A 250 -22.64 -20.48 -3.55
N PHE A 251 -21.56 -20.32 -2.79
CA PHE A 251 -20.17 -20.33 -3.26
C PHE A 251 -19.40 -21.59 -2.83
N GLN A 252 -20.11 -22.59 -2.32
CA GLN A 252 -19.54 -23.86 -1.90
C GLN A 252 -20.05 -25.01 -2.77
N ASN A 253 -19.18 -25.95 -3.06
CA ASN A 253 -19.53 -27.23 -3.67
C ASN A 253 -20.26 -28.12 -2.65
N ALA A 254 -20.78 -29.26 -3.10
CA ALA A 254 -21.46 -30.22 -2.24
C ALA A 254 -20.57 -30.82 -1.14
N ASP A 255 -19.24 -30.78 -1.34
CA ASP A 255 -18.21 -31.25 -0.39
C ASP A 255 -17.78 -30.16 0.61
N GLY A 256 -18.39 -28.95 0.54
CA GLY A 256 -18.03 -27.80 1.39
C GLY A 256 -16.82 -27.01 0.92
N SER A 257 -16.15 -27.41 -0.17
CA SER A 257 -15.04 -26.64 -0.75
C SER A 257 -15.54 -25.41 -1.50
N VAL A 258 -14.75 -24.34 -1.53
CA VAL A 258 -15.10 -23.11 -2.27
C VAL A 258 -15.07 -23.36 -3.78
N ILE A 259 -16.10 -22.90 -4.48
CA ILE A 259 -16.17 -22.99 -5.95
C ILE A 259 -14.96 -22.25 -6.53
N SER A 260 -14.18 -22.94 -7.37
CA SER A 260 -12.93 -22.45 -7.93
C SER A 260 -12.75 -22.87 -9.37
N ILE A 261 -12.05 -22.06 -10.14
CA ILE A 261 -11.71 -22.29 -11.55
C ILE A 261 -10.32 -22.95 -11.58
N PRO A 262 -10.15 -24.11 -12.25
CA PRO A 262 -8.84 -24.73 -12.40
C PRO A 262 -7.97 -23.89 -13.34
N VAL A 263 -6.75 -23.56 -12.90
CA VAL A 263 -5.77 -22.79 -13.68
C VAL A 263 -4.67 -23.72 -14.23
N PHE A 264 -4.07 -24.52 -13.34
CA PHE A 264 -3.01 -25.46 -13.73
C PHE A 264 -2.89 -26.56 -12.67
N ARG A 265 -3.01 -27.84 -13.05
CA ARG A 265 -2.98 -28.99 -12.14
C ARG A 265 -3.86 -28.80 -10.90
N SER A 266 -3.24 -28.68 -9.71
CA SER A 266 -3.92 -28.42 -8.43
C SER A 266 -4.21 -26.94 -8.18
N VAL A 267 -3.57 -26.02 -8.92
CA VAL A 267 -3.75 -24.59 -8.74
C VAL A 267 -5.14 -24.16 -9.20
N ARG A 268 -5.90 -23.58 -8.29
CA ARG A 268 -7.26 -23.11 -8.53
C ARG A 268 -7.41 -21.68 -8.08
N LEU A 269 -8.16 -20.89 -8.84
CA LEU A 269 -8.57 -19.53 -8.46
C LEU A 269 -10.00 -19.58 -7.92
N ALA A 270 -10.19 -19.15 -6.67
CA ALA A 270 -11.50 -19.11 -6.05
C ALA A 270 -12.41 -18.08 -6.76
N VAL A 271 -13.68 -18.45 -6.99
CA VAL A 271 -14.65 -17.52 -7.62
C VAL A 271 -14.83 -16.23 -6.81
N PRO A 272 -14.88 -16.24 -5.47
CA PRO A 272 -14.89 -14.99 -4.68
C PRO A 272 -13.71 -14.06 -4.97
N THR A 273 -12.51 -14.59 -5.12
CA THR A 273 -11.30 -13.84 -5.48
C THR A 273 -11.41 -13.25 -6.89
N LEU A 274 -11.95 -14.00 -7.85
CA LEU A 274 -12.17 -13.49 -9.20
C LEU A 274 -13.18 -12.33 -9.20
N ILE A 275 -14.26 -12.42 -8.42
CA ILE A 275 -15.24 -11.35 -8.25
C ILE A 275 -14.57 -10.10 -7.68
N GLU A 276 -13.74 -10.24 -6.66
CA GLU A 276 -12.94 -9.14 -6.07
C GLU A 276 -12.11 -8.45 -7.15
N ILE A 277 -11.31 -9.22 -7.90
CA ILE A 277 -10.45 -8.69 -8.98
C ILE A 277 -11.28 -7.91 -10.01
N ILE A 278 -12.41 -8.44 -10.45
CA ILE A 278 -13.29 -7.78 -11.42
C ILE A 278 -13.83 -6.47 -10.85
N ILE A 279 -14.32 -6.47 -9.61
CA ILE A 279 -14.84 -5.27 -8.95
C ILE A 279 -13.77 -4.17 -8.89
N ILE A 280 -12.55 -4.53 -8.49
CA ILE A 280 -11.42 -3.59 -8.37
C ILE A 280 -11.04 -3.02 -9.73
N LEU A 281 -10.91 -3.86 -10.76
CA LEU A 281 -10.56 -3.41 -12.12
C LEU A 281 -11.65 -2.52 -12.73
N VAL A 282 -12.92 -2.85 -12.51
CA VAL A 282 -14.05 -2.01 -12.94
C VAL A 282 -14.03 -0.66 -12.20
N ALA A 283 -13.78 -0.65 -10.89
CA ALA A 283 -13.65 0.58 -10.11
C ALA A 283 -12.51 1.46 -10.64
N ALA A 284 -11.33 0.88 -10.88
CA ALA A 284 -10.19 1.58 -11.44
C ALA A 284 -10.50 2.15 -12.84
N PHE A 285 -11.08 1.35 -13.72
CA PHE A 285 -11.46 1.78 -15.07
C PHE A 285 -12.47 2.93 -15.05
N LEU A 286 -13.54 2.81 -14.27
CA LEU A 286 -14.55 3.85 -14.12
C LEU A 286 -13.97 5.13 -13.53
N SER A 287 -13.11 5.03 -12.52
CA SER A 287 -12.38 6.16 -11.95
C SER A 287 -11.56 6.91 -13.01
N PHE A 288 -10.81 6.18 -13.83
CA PHE A 288 -10.05 6.80 -14.93
C PHE A 288 -10.92 7.44 -16.00
N LYS A 289 -12.05 6.82 -16.36
CA LYS A 289 -12.96 7.31 -17.39
C LYS A 289 -13.77 8.54 -16.94
N THR A 290 -14.17 8.59 -15.67
CA THR A 290 -15.02 9.66 -15.14
C THR A 290 -14.25 10.86 -14.63
N THR A 291 -12.96 10.72 -14.34
CA THR A 291 -12.13 11.81 -13.82
C THR A 291 -11.37 12.49 -14.95
N LYS A 292 -11.41 13.81 -14.98
CA LYS A 292 -10.66 14.63 -15.94
C LYS A 292 -9.14 14.41 -15.79
N SER A 293 -8.42 14.35 -16.90
CA SER A 293 -6.96 14.20 -16.90
C SER A 293 -6.22 15.29 -16.14
N ASP A 294 -6.78 16.50 -16.06
CA ASP A 294 -6.24 17.65 -15.33
C ASP A 294 -6.01 17.34 -13.82
N VAL A 295 -6.93 16.57 -13.21
CA VAL A 295 -6.79 16.14 -11.81
C VAL A 295 -5.54 15.28 -11.62
N ARG A 296 -5.29 14.34 -12.54
CA ARG A 296 -4.10 13.47 -12.51
C ARG A 296 -2.82 14.24 -12.77
N THR A 297 -2.84 15.18 -13.71
CA THR A 297 -1.69 16.04 -14.01
C THR A 297 -1.33 16.88 -12.79
N LYS A 298 -2.31 17.46 -12.11
CA LYS A 298 -2.11 18.20 -10.86
C LYS A 298 -1.58 17.33 -9.74
N ASN A 299 -1.96 16.07 -9.68
CA ASN A 299 -1.39 15.07 -8.78
C ASN A 299 -0.01 14.56 -9.23
N HIS A 300 0.50 14.96 -10.40
CA HIS A 300 1.67 14.39 -11.08
C HIS A 300 1.65 12.84 -11.03
N PHE A 301 0.50 12.28 -11.29
CA PHE A 301 0.31 10.85 -11.29
C PHE A 301 1.30 10.19 -12.25
N THR A 302 2.05 9.21 -11.76
CA THR A 302 2.99 8.41 -12.56
C THR A 302 2.85 6.94 -12.19
N TRP A 303 3.03 6.06 -13.14
CA TRP A 303 2.96 4.61 -12.91
C TRP A 303 4.14 4.04 -12.13
N GLY A 304 5.25 4.81 -11.99
CA GLY A 304 6.49 4.33 -11.40
C GLY A 304 6.34 3.72 -10.00
N ALA A 305 5.46 4.30 -9.16
CA ALA A 305 5.27 3.77 -7.80
C ALA A 305 4.61 2.38 -7.80
N ILE A 306 3.58 2.16 -8.62
CA ILE A 306 2.93 0.85 -8.69
C ILE A 306 3.79 -0.19 -9.43
N GLU A 307 4.55 0.22 -10.45
CA GLU A 307 5.53 -0.63 -11.12
C GLU A 307 6.61 -1.11 -10.16
N GLU A 308 7.12 -0.22 -9.32
CA GLU A 308 8.11 -0.58 -8.30
C GLU A 308 7.56 -1.61 -7.32
N VAL A 309 6.38 -1.37 -6.79
CA VAL A 309 5.70 -2.31 -5.88
C VAL A 309 5.47 -3.65 -6.59
N ALA A 310 4.97 -3.65 -7.83
CA ALA A 310 4.73 -4.88 -8.58
C ALA A 310 6.01 -5.71 -8.74
N VAL A 311 7.12 -5.08 -9.14
CA VAL A 311 8.40 -5.77 -9.35
C VAL A 311 8.97 -6.29 -8.03
N LEU A 312 8.95 -5.51 -6.96
CA LEU A 312 9.54 -5.93 -5.69
C LEU A 312 8.72 -7.04 -5.03
N PHE A 313 7.40 -6.91 -5.02
CA PHE A 313 6.55 -7.86 -4.33
C PHE A 313 6.45 -9.22 -5.04
N ILE A 314 6.57 -9.31 -6.37
CA ILE A 314 6.62 -10.64 -7.00
C ILE A 314 7.82 -11.43 -6.49
N GLY A 315 8.97 -10.80 -6.30
CA GLY A 315 10.15 -11.45 -5.72
C GLY A 315 9.95 -11.83 -4.26
N ILE A 316 9.34 -10.94 -3.46
CA ILE A 316 9.00 -11.21 -2.06
C ILE A 316 8.07 -12.42 -1.96
N PHE A 317 6.99 -12.45 -2.73
CA PHE A 317 6.01 -13.54 -2.70
C PHE A 317 6.63 -14.87 -3.13
N VAL A 318 7.39 -14.88 -4.23
CA VAL A 318 8.04 -16.09 -4.73
C VAL A 318 9.05 -16.64 -3.71
N THR A 319 9.89 -15.78 -3.13
CA THR A 319 10.91 -16.22 -2.16
C THR A 319 10.36 -16.54 -0.78
N ALA A 320 9.26 -15.90 -0.36
CA ALA A 320 8.59 -16.18 0.91
C ALA A 320 7.81 -17.51 0.91
N ASN A 321 7.57 -18.11 -0.24
CA ASN A 321 6.76 -19.33 -0.37
C ASN A 321 7.41 -20.58 0.27
N SER A 322 8.65 -20.45 0.74
CA SER A 322 9.35 -21.45 1.54
C SER A 322 8.61 -21.88 2.82
N HIS A 323 7.63 -21.08 3.28
CA HIS A 323 6.87 -21.34 4.51
C HIS A 323 5.58 -22.17 4.31
N LYS A 324 4.99 -22.23 3.10
CA LYS A 324 3.70 -22.93 2.87
C LYS A 324 3.75 -24.44 3.04
N THR A 325 4.92 -25.03 2.96
CA THR A 325 5.13 -26.49 3.08
C THR A 325 5.67 -26.90 4.45
N ALA A 326 5.82 -25.97 5.40
CA ALA A 326 6.37 -26.23 6.74
C ALA A 326 5.32 -26.40 7.85
N VAL A 327 4.00 -26.35 7.52
CA VAL A 327 2.90 -26.54 8.46
C VAL A 327 2.15 -27.82 8.18
#